data_153ef9adcc12844402abcab1e1c8763d
#
_entry.id   153ef9adcc12844402abcab1e1c8763d
#
_cell.length_a   1.000
_cell.length_b   1.000
_cell.length_c   1.000
_cell.angle_alpha   90.00
_cell.angle_beta   90.00
_cell.angle_gamma   90.00
#
_symmetry.space_group_name_H-M   'P 1'
#
loop_
_entity.id
_entity.type
_entity.pdbx_description
1 polymer ?
#
loop_
_entity_poly.entity_id
_entity_poly.type
_entity_poly.pdbx_seq_one_letter_code
_entity_poly.pdbx_strand_id
1 'polypeptide(L)'
;MTERVTLGGRGEVVPIKFEITPSEGGRRTYRLRVKAPPVDTNSSDDEQAVDVEIVDRKSKVLLIASGPTREYVFLRNVLHRDKQTVVDVWLQSAIGTVSQDANQILTELPSTPQELFEYDCIVAFDPDWTELDPVSVDLLERWVAEKAGGLIVVAGPVEMDRWVQDPKLDRVRALYPVEFNRRLTLFDEGRFGSTTPWPIDFSREGMEAEFVWLADSAPASQQIWSEFPGVFGYYDVRGPKPGATVYGRYSDPEAATGDDKPVYMAGQFYGSGRVFYLGSGEIWRLRALDDAYFERFYTKLIRHVSQGRLLLGSSRGMLLVDRDRYLLGNTVVVRAQLSDARFEPLDLPNVTVSVVHPDSTSHALQLTRDPARRGMYFGQFTALKEGTYRLEMPVPDSEAERLSRRIQVRVPDLERENPERNDALLSELAKRTSGLYYVGAESVLGSSGVPPLVNQLRDRTETTYLAGVTDRDFEFQWMQALVAVICGALTLEWLIRRLVRLA
;
A
#
# COMPACT_ATOMS: atom_id res chain seq x y z
N MET A 1 19.51 -14.52 -16.87
CA MET A 1 18.41 -14.87 -17.80
C MET A 1 18.14 -13.65 -18.65
N THR A 2 17.81 -13.82 -19.92
CA THR A 2 17.53 -12.71 -20.84
C THR A 2 16.36 -13.12 -21.72
N GLU A 3 15.33 -12.29 -21.79
CA GLU A 3 14.14 -12.48 -22.61
C GLU A 3 14.00 -11.29 -23.56
N ARG A 4 13.61 -11.56 -24.80
CA ARG A 4 13.34 -10.51 -25.79
C ARG A 4 11.84 -10.29 -25.87
N VAL A 5 11.44 -9.05 -25.65
CA VAL A 5 10.04 -8.64 -25.69
C VAL A 5 9.83 -7.72 -26.90
N THR A 6 8.78 -7.95 -27.64
CA THR A 6 8.34 -7.06 -28.71
C THR A 6 7.24 -6.17 -28.14
N LEU A 7 7.49 -4.87 -28.10
CA LEU A 7 6.49 -3.90 -27.70
C LEU A 7 5.51 -3.67 -28.86
N GLY A 8 4.23 -3.70 -28.59
CA GLY A 8 3.17 -3.45 -29.54
C GLY A 8 2.72 -1.98 -29.52
N GLY A 9 1.42 -1.75 -29.34
CA GLY A 9 0.83 -0.41 -29.34
C GLY A 9 1.18 0.42 -28.11
N ARG A 10 0.93 1.72 -28.21
CA ARG A 10 1.12 2.69 -27.12
C ARG A 10 0.23 2.32 -25.92
N GLY A 11 0.80 2.23 -24.72
CA GLY A 11 0.08 1.82 -23.51
C GLY A 11 -0.03 0.30 -23.29
N GLU A 12 0.57 -0.53 -24.15
CA GLU A 12 0.58 -1.97 -23.96
C GLU A 12 1.48 -2.37 -22.78
N VAL A 13 0.93 -3.15 -21.87
CA VAL A 13 1.69 -3.76 -20.75
C VAL A 13 1.98 -5.21 -21.09
N VAL A 14 3.25 -5.53 -21.27
CA VAL A 14 3.70 -6.91 -21.53
C VAL A 14 4.24 -7.51 -20.24
N PRO A 15 3.56 -8.51 -19.65
CA PRO A 15 4.08 -9.20 -18.48
C PRO A 15 5.26 -10.08 -18.84
N ILE A 16 6.38 -9.93 -18.14
CA ILE A 16 7.57 -10.76 -18.29
C ILE A 16 7.74 -11.61 -17.03
N LYS A 17 7.87 -12.92 -17.19
CA LYS A 17 8.01 -13.84 -16.08
C LYS A 17 9.38 -14.52 -16.12
N PHE A 18 10.15 -14.37 -15.03
CA PHE A 18 11.37 -15.13 -14.81
C PHE A 18 11.16 -16.11 -13.65
N GLU A 19 11.38 -17.39 -13.91
CA GLU A 19 11.37 -18.41 -12.87
C GLU A 19 12.79 -18.68 -12.39
N ILE A 20 13.05 -18.45 -11.12
CA ILE A 20 14.35 -18.65 -10.49
C ILE A 20 14.18 -19.61 -9.33
N THR A 21 14.93 -20.71 -9.35
CA THR A 21 14.99 -21.63 -8.23
C THR A 21 16.26 -21.31 -7.43
N PRO A 22 16.15 -20.71 -6.24
CA PRO A 22 17.32 -20.43 -5.41
C PRO A 22 17.92 -21.74 -4.89
N SER A 23 19.24 -21.81 -4.85
CA SER A 23 19.98 -22.99 -4.37
C SER A 23 20.26 -22.99 -2.88
N GLU A 24 20.12 -21.85 -2.22
CA GLU A 24 20.45 -21.64 -0.81
C GLU A 24 19.50 -20.64 -0.18
N GLY A 25 19.18 -20.82 1.10
CA GLY A 25 18.43 -19.87 1.91
C GLY A 25 19.19 -18.56 2.14
N GLY A 26 18.48 -17.56 2.66
CA GLY A 26 19.01 -16.25 3.00
C GLY A 26 18.56 -15.13 2.08
N ARG A 27 19.09 -13.94 2.32
CA ARG A 27 18.66 -12.72 1.61
C ARG A 27 19.39 -12.57 0.28
N ARG A 28 18.64 -12.37 -0.78
CA ARG A 28 19.15 -12.14 -2.14
C ARG A 28 18.50 -10.91 -2.77
N THR A 29 19.32 -10.12 -3.47
CA THR A 29 18.84 -8.97 -4.26
C THR A 29 18.82 -9.38 -5.72
N TYR A 30 17.65 -9.42 -6.33
CA TYR A 30 17.48 -9.61 -7.76
C TYR A 30 17.38 -8.26 -8.44
N ARG A 31 18.11 -8.09 -9.53
CA ARG A 31 18.07 -6.88 -10.35
C ARG A 31 17.54 -7.22 -11.73
N LEU A 32 16.48 -6.54 -12.11
CA LEU A 32 15.92 -6.53 -13.44
C LEU A 32 16.48 -5.33 -14.18
N ARG A 33 17.04 -5.54 -15.35
CA ARG A 33 17.54 -4.47 -16.21
C ARG A 33 16.91 -4.59 -17.58
N VAL A 34 16.31 -3.53 -18.06
CA VAL A 34 15.79 -3.42 -19.42
C VAL A 34 16.88 -2.80 -20.30
N LYS A 35 17.10 -3.37 -21.47
CA LYS A 35 17.92 -2.73 -22.48
C LYS A 35 17.01 -1.88 -23.35
N ALA A 36 16.91 -0.62 -22.98
CA ALA A 36 16.05 0.33 -23.65
C ALA A 36 16.43 0.58 -25.11
N PRO A 37 15.48 0.88 -26.01
CA PRO A 37 15.73 1.33 -27.36
C PRO A 37 16.40 2.73 -27.36
N PRO A 38 17.11 3.11 -28.47
CA PRO A 38 17.82 4.39 -28.53
C PRO A 38 16.95 5.64 -28.38
N VAL A 39 15.63 5.49 -28.46
CA VAL A 39 14.64 6.59 -28.36
C VAL A 39 14.18 6.84 -26.92
N ASP A 40 14.59 5.98 -26.00
CA ASP A 40 14.26 6.13 -24.60
C ASP A 40 14.97 7.35 -24.00
N THR A 41 14.19 8.19 -23.33
CA THR A 41 14.68 9.44 -22.71
C THR A 41 14.79 9.33 -21.19
N ASN A 42 14.35 8.20 -20.59
CA ASN A 42 14.31 8.02 -19.14
C ASN A 42 15.06 6.76 -18.69
N SER A 43 16.36 6.87 -18.50
CA SER A 43 17.18 5.73 -18.03
C SER A 43 16.97 5.36 -16.56
N SER A 44 16.15 6.10 -15.82
CA SER A 44 15.94 5.84 -14.37
C SER A 44 14.99 4.67 -14.10
N ASP A 45 14.19 4.26 -15.06
CA ASP A 45 13.26 3.13 -15.01
C ASP A 45 13.79 1.85 -15.67
N ASP A 46 14.99 1.93 -16.29
CA ASP A 46 15.66 0.78 -16.93
C ASP A 46 16.12 -0.31 -15.94
N GLU A 47 16.28 0.03 -14.67
CA GLU A 47 16.75 -0.92 -13.65
C GLU A 47 15.84 -0.92 -12.43
N GLN A 48 15.39 -2.11 -12.05
CA GLN A 48 14.65 -2.31 -10.81
C GLN A 48 15.28 -3.43 -9.98
N ALA A 49 15.46 -3.18 -8.69
CA ALA A 49 15.98 -4.17 -7.75
C ALA A 49 14.90 -4.57 -6.75
N VAL A 50 14.84 -5.87 -6.45
CA VAL A 50 13.97 -6.43 -5.42
C VAL A 50 14.78 -7.33 -4.50
N ASP A 51 14.61 -7.15 -3.20
CA ASP A 51 15.18 -8.03 -2.20
C ASP A 51 14.18 -9.12 -1.83
N VAL A 52 14.65 -10.37 -1.88
CA VAL A 52 13.86 -11.55 -1.54
C VAL A 52 14.57 -12.29 -0.41
N GLU A 53 13.85 -12.58 0.67
CA GLU A 53 14.31 -13.46 1.72
C GLU A 53 13.88 -14.89 1.38
N ILE A 54 14.85 -15.79 1.24
CA ILE A 54 14.63 -17.19 0.92
C ILE A 54 14.67 -17.98 2.22
N VAL A 55 13.54 -18.53 2.61
CA VAL A 55 13.40 -19.36 3.79
C VAL A 55 13.53 -20.82 3.37
N ASP A 56 14.59 -21.47 3.84
CA ASP A 56 14.89 -22.89 3.55
C ASP A 56 14.37 -23.79 4.66
N ARG A 57 13.07 -23.69 4.96
CA ARG A 57 12.35 -24.60 5.83
C ARG A 57 10.90 -24.71 5.41
N LYS A 58 10.30 -25.86 5.71
CA LYS A 58 8.87 -26.06 5.49
C LYS A 58 8.07 -25.18 6.43
N SER A 59 6.99 -24.61 5.91
CA SER A 59 6.01 -23.90 6.73
C SER A 59 5.11 -24.89 7.45
N LYS A 60 4.92 -24.73 8.77
CA LYS A 60 4.03 -25.58 9.56
C LYS A 60 2.71 -24.85 9.83
N VAL A 61 1.62 -25.40 9.33
CA VAL A 61 0.28 -24.80 9.39
C VAL A 61 -0.66 -25.71 10.17
N LEU A 62 -1.39 -25.13 11.13
CA LEU A 62 -2.47 -25.81 11.84
C LEU A 62 -3.82 -25.32 11.28
N LEU A 63 -4.65 -26.26 10.84
CA LEU A 63 -6.04 -25.98 10.49
C LEU A 63 -6.95 -26.39 11.64
N ILE A 64 -7.77 -25.43 12.10
CA ILE A 64 -8.81 -25.67 13.11
C ILE A 64 -10.18 -25.47 12.44
N ALA A 65 -11.11 -26.36 12.67
CA ALA A 65 -12.47 -26.18 12.15
C ALA A 65 -13.50 -26.78 13.10
N SER A 66 -14.61 -26.09 13.33
CA SER A 66 -15.75 -26.65 14.05
C SER A 66 -16.38 -27.81 13.30
N GLY A 67 -16.42 -27.70 11.96
CA GLY A 67 -16.96 -28.72 11.08
C GLY A 67 -16.26 -28.78 9.73
N PRO A 68 -16.48 -29.84 8.92
CA PRO A 68 -15.81 -30.04 7.64
C PRO A 68 -16.44 -29.18 6.53
N THR A 69 -16.31 -27.86 6.66
CA THR A 69 -16.77 -26.91 5.64
C THR A 69 -16.01 -27.10 4.32
N ARG A 70 -16.61 -26.66 3.21
CA ARG A 70 -15.95 -26.75 1.89
C ARG A 70 -14.61 -26.02 1.86
N GLU A 71 -14.57 -24.82 2.44
CA GLU A 71 -13.36 -24.01 2.54
C GLU A 71 -12.22 -24.77 3.24
N TYR A 72 -12.51 -25.34 4.41
CA TYR A 72 -11.57 -26.16 5.17
C TYR A 72 -11.07 -27.35 4.36
N VAL A 73 -11.99 -28.13 3.76
CA VAL A 73 -11.61 -29.34 3.01
C VAL A 73 -10.72 -29.00 1.83
N PHE A 74 -11.05 -27.95 1.09
CA PHE A 74 -10.25 -27.56 -0.07
C PHE A 74 -8.87 -27.02 0.35
N LEU A 75 -8.80 -26.16 1.37
CA LEU A 75 -7.52 -25.65 1.83
C LEU A 75 -6.63 -26.78 2.40
N ARG A 76 -7.19 -27.67 3.20
CA ARG A 76 -6.46 -28.83 3.69
C ARG A 76 -5.82 -29.62 2.56
N ASN A 77 -6.59 -29.93 1.49
CA ASN A 77 -6.11 -30.69 0.36
C ASN A 77 -5.02 -29.92 -0.42
N VAL A 78 -5.13 -28.60 -0.56
CA VAL A 78 -4.11 -27.75 -1.18
C VAL A 78 -2.81 -27.83 -0.39
N LEU A 79 -2.86 -27.58 0.92
CA LEU A 79 -1.69 -27.55 1.77
C LEU A 79 -1.03 -28.94 1.92
N HIS A 80 -1.81 -30.01 1.98
CA HIS A 80 -1.26 -31.35 2.06
C HIS A 80 -0.51 -31.78 0.80
N ARG A 81 -0.93 -31.29 -0.36
CA ARG A 81 -0.23 -31.53 -1.65
C ARG A 81 1.04 -30.68 -1.80
N ASP A 82 1.15 -29.58 -1.09
CA ASP A 82 2.32 -28.71 -1.15
C ASP A 82 3.49 -29.34 -0.39
N LYS A 83 4.57 -29.64 -1.09
CA LYS A 83 5.78 -30.26 -0.51
C LYS A 83 6.52 -29.34 0.47
N GLN A 84 6.29 -28.03 0.40
CA GLN A 84 6.92 -27.03 1.26
C GLN A 84 6.09 -26.74 2.52
N THR A 85 4.93 -27.38 2.67
CA THR A 85 4.03 -27.18 3.80
C THR A 85 3.86 -28.48 4.58
N VAL A 86 3.85 -28.36 5.90
CA VAL A 86 3.41 -29.41 6.84
C VAL A 86 2.07 -28.94 7.40
N VAL A 87 1.02 -29.70 7.17
CA VAL A 87 -0.33 -29.36 7.62
C VAL A 87 -0.79 -30.36 8.69
N ASP A 88 -1.10 -29.82 9.88
CA ASP A 88 -1.76 -30.55 10.94
C ASP A 88 -3.19 -30.02 11.06
N VAL A 89 -4.12 -30.87 11.50
CA VAL A 89 -5.54 -30.55 11.55
C VAL A 89 -6.15 -30.88 12.90
N TRP A 90 -7.03 -29.98 13.37
CA TRP A 90 -7.92 -30.20 14.49
C TRP A 90 -9.37 -29.93 14.05
N LEU A 91 -10.13 -31.00 13.83
CA LEU A 91 -11.55 -30.92 13.50
C LEU A 91 -12.37 -31.16 14.78
N GLN A 92 -12.94 -30.10 15.34
CA GLN A 92 -13.61 -30.10 16.64
C GLN A 92 -14.85 -31.01 16.69
N SER A 93 -15.58 -31.10 15.57
CA SER A 93 -16.74 -32.00 15.47
C SER A 93 -16.37 -33.49 15.33
N ALA A 94 -15.09 -33.82 15.16
CA ALA A 94 -14.69 -35.21 14.97
C ALA A 94 -14.60 -35.94 16.32
N ILE A 95 -15.44 -36.98 16.49
CA ILE A 95 -15.34 -37.89 17.61
C ILE A 95 -14.26 -38.94 17.28
N GLY A 96 -13.06 -38.78 17.88
CA GLY A 96 -11.91 -39.63 17.62
C GLY A 96 -11.12 -39.21 16.36
N THR A 97 -10.18 -40.05 15.93
CA THR A 97 -9.36 -39.80 14.75
C THR A 97 -10.09 -40.18 13.47
N VAL A 98 -10.79 -39.23 12.87
CA VAL A 98 -11.31 -39.38 11.51
C VAL A 98 -10.17 -39.21 10.53
N SER A 99 -9.93 -40.21 9.67
CA SER A 99 -8.88 -40.15 8.64
C SER A 99 -9.05 -38.91 7.75
N GLN A 100 -8.03 -38.09 7.66
CA GLN A 100 -7.97 -36.89 6.87
C GLN A 100 -6.60 -36.79 6.16
N ASP A 101 -6.56 -36.09 5.04
CA ASP A 101 -5.31 -35.81 4.35
C ASP A 101 -4.53 -34.71 5.13
N ALA A 102 -3.74 -35.13 6.09
CA ALA A 102 -2.93 -34.25 6.94
C ALA A 102 -1.66 -34.97 7.40
N ASN A 103 -0.68 -34.22 7.86
CA ASN A 103 0.55 -34.79 8.43
C ASN A 103 0.28 -35.33 9.84
N GLN A 104 -0.51 -34.58 10.62
CA GLN A 104 -0.94 -35.00 11.95
C GLN A 104 -2.41 -34.60 12.17
N ILE A 105 -3.17 -35.47 12.83
CA ILE A 105 -4.54 -35.20 13.23
C ILE A 105 -4.55 -35.02 14.75
N LEU A 106 -4.96 -33.83 15.18
CA LEU A 106 -5.02 -33.46 16.60
C LEU A 106 -6.45 -33.66 17.11
N THR A 107 -6.59 -33.97 18.40
CA THR A 107 -7.86 -34.05 19.11
C THR A 107 -8.14 -32.83 19.97
N GLU A 108 -7.13 -32.01 20.20
CA GLU A 108 -7.19 -30.76 20.97
C GLU A 108 -6.11 -29.80 20.51
N LEU A 109 -6.22 -28.53 20.91
CA LEU A 109 -5.16 -27.55 20.65
C LEU A 109 -3.91 -27.95 21.44
N PRO A 110 -2.70 -27.85 20.86
CA PRO A 110 -1.46 -28.08 21.59
C PRO A 110 -1.40 -27.23 22.86
N SER A 111 -1.27 -27.90 24.01
CA SER A 111 -1.35 -27.26 25.33
C SER A 111 0.00 -26.81 25.87
N THR A 112 1.09 -27.13 25.17
CA THR A 112 2.45 -26.72 25.57
C THR A 112 3.03 -25.67 24.64
N PRO A 113 3.81 -24.70 25.18
CA PRO A 113 4.51 -23.73 24.35
C PRO A 113 5.40 -24.38 23.29
N GLN A 114 6.01 -25.49 23.57
CA GLN A 114 6.92 -26.20 22.68
C GLN A 114 6.20 -26.70 21.44
N GLU A 115 5.00 -27.22 21.60
CA GLU A 115 4.20 -27.73 20.48
C GLU A 115 3.51 -26.61 19.69
N LEU A 116 2.81 -25.67 20.39
CA LEU A 116 2.08 -24.60 19.70
C LEU A 116 3.02 -23.64 18.98
N PHE A 117 4.18 -23.35 19.58
CA PHE A 117 5.12 -22.39 18.99
C PHE A 117 5.92 -22.97 17.80
N GLU A 118 5.72 -24.22 17.41
CA GLU A 118 6.24 -24.74 16.15
C GLU A 118 5.45 -24.27 14.92
N TYR A 119 4.18 -23.93 15.11
CA TYR A 119 3.34 -23.50 13.98
C TYR A 119 3.69 -22.08 13.54
N ASP A 120 3.74 -21.88 12.22
CA ASP A 120 3.93 -20.58 11.60
C ASP A 120 2.61 -19.85 11.37
N CYS A 121 1.56 -20.64 11.09
CA CYS A 121 0.22 -20.13 10.84
C CYS A 121 -0.83 -21.05 11.45
N ILE A 122 -1.89 -20.46 11.98
CA ILE A 122 -3.13 -21.15 12.33
C ILE A 122 -4.24 -20.58 11.44
N VAL A 123 -5.00 -21.45 10.77
CA VAL A 123 -6.20 -21.07 10.02
C VAL A 123 -7.41 -21.71 10.70
N ALA A 124 -8.30 -20.90 11.24
CA ALA A 124 -9.44 -21.34 12.01
C ALA A 124 -10.77 -21.03 11.26
N PHE A 125 -11.53 -22.07 10.96
CA PHE A 125 -12.80 -22.01 10.22
C PHE A 125 -13.97 -22.18 11.18
N ASP A 126 -14.69 -21.07 11.42
CA ASP A 126 -15.83 -21.03 12.36
C ASP A 126 -15.53 -21.77 13.68
N PRO A 127 -14.39 -21.47 14.32
CA PRO A 127 -13.92 -22.28 15.44
C PRO A 127 -14.79 -22.08 16.69
N ASP A 128 -15.06 -23.18 17.40
CA ASP A 128 -15.60 -23.09 18.75
C ASP A 128 -14.48 -22.83 19.76
N TRP A 129 -14.25 -21.56 20.06
CA TRP A 129 -13.26 -21.18 21.05
C TRP A 129 -13.66 -21.48 22.49
N THR A 130 -14.92 -21.90 22.74
CA THR A 130 -15.35 -22.30 24.09
C THR A 130 -14.74 -23.63 24.53
N GLU A 131 -14.21 -24.40 23.59
CA GLU A 131 -13.45 -25.64 23.89
C GLU A 131 -12.07 -25.35 24.47
N LEU A 132 -11.57 -24.12 24.38
CA LEU A 132 -10.27 -23.75 24.93
C LEU A 132 -10.36 -23.47 26.43
N ASP A 133 -9.48 -24.07 27.19
CA ASP A 133 -9.28 -23.71 28.58
C ASP A 133 -8.52 -22.35 28.70
N PRO A 134 -8.54 -21.70 29.87
CA PRO A 134 -7.87 -20.42 30.04
C PRO A 134 -6.35 -20.44 29.76
N VAL A 135 -5.69 -21.58 29.94
CA VAL A 135 -4.26 -21.73 29.67
C VAL A 135 -4.00 -21.76 28.17
N SER A 136 -4.82 -22.49 27.43
CA SER A 136 -4.76 -22.54 25.96
C SER A 136 -5.08 -21.20 25.32
N VAL A 137 -6.02 -20.42 25.89
CA VAL A 137 -6.30 -19.05 25.45
C VAL A 137 -5.09 -18.13 25.66
N ASP A 138 -4.45 -18.18 26.83
CA ASP A 138 -3.23 -17.42 27.13
C ASP A 138 -2.08 -17.82 26.19
N LEU A 139 -1.93 -19.11 25.94
CA LEU A 139 -0.90 -19.65 25.07
C LEU A 139 -1.11 -19.20 23.60
N LEU A 140 -2.35 -19.22 23.10
CA LEU A 140 -2.69 -18.73 21.78
C LEU A 140 -2.41 -17.23 21.62
N GLU A 141 -2.79 -16.43 22.64
CA GLU A 141 -2.50 -15.00 22.64
C GLU A 141 -1.00 -14.74 22.60
N ARG A 142 -0.23 -15.41 23.45
CA ARG A 142 1.24 -15.28 23.50
C ARG A 142 1.90 -15.73 22.22
N TRP A 143 1.40 -16.80 21.60
CA TRP A 143 1.91 -17.26 20.32
C TRP A 143 1.76 -16.19 19.23
N VAL A 144 0.60 -15.52 19.15
CA VAL A 144 0.40 -14.40 18.22
C VAL A 144 1.26 -13.21 18.63
N ALA A 145 1.12 -12.75 19.89
CA ALA A 145 1.68 -11.48 20.34
C ALA A 145 3.22 -11.49 20.43
N GLU A 146 3.81 -12.57 20.94
CA GLU A 146 5.22 -12.62 21.28
C GLU A 146 6.06 -13.45 20.29
N LYS A 147 5.44 -14.45 19.65
CA LYS A 147 6.15 -15.36 18.73
C LYS A 147 5.84 -15.08 17.26
N ALA A 148 5.20 -13.95 16.98
CA ALA A 148 4.84 -13.53 15.64
C ALA A 148 4.00 -14.54 14.86
N GLY A 149 3.19 -15.33 15.57
CA GLY A 149 2.28 -16.30 14.96
C GLY A 149 1.30 -15.65 14.01
N GLY A 150 1.06 -16.25 12.86
CA GLY A 150 0.08 -15.81 11.88
C GLY A 150 -1.27 -16.46 12.13
N LEU A 151 -2.32 -15.71 12.41
CA LEU A 151 -3.66 -16.22 12.63
C LEU A 151 -4.61 -15.76 11.53
N ILE A 152 -5.21 -16.70 10.81
CA ILE A 152 -6.32 -16.43 9.87
C ILE A 152 -7.58 -16.99 10.51
N VAL A 153 -8.61 -16.15 10.63
CA VAL A 153 -9.90 -16.55 11.15
C VAL A 153 -10.96 -16.34 10.07
N VAL A 154 -11.67 -17.41 9.79
CA VAL A 154 -12.77 -17.43 8.82
C VAL A 154 -14.06 -17.53 9.62
N ALA A 155 -14.87 -16.50 9.55
CA ALA A 155 -16.14 -16.49 10.26
C ALA A 155 -17.12 -17.48 9.64
N GLY A 156 -18.01 -17.98 10.46
CA GLY A 156 -19.08 -18.86 10.03
C GLY A 156 -20.35 -18.67 10.87
N PRO A 157 -21.45 -19.29 10.47
CA PRO A 157 -22.75 -19.06 11.08
C PRO A 157 -23.05 -19.96 12.28
N VAL A 158 -22.16 -20.90 12.64
CA VAL A 158 -22.50 -21.93 13.62
C VAL A 158 -21.98 -21.57 15.01
N GLU A 159 -20.67 -21.26 15.14
CA GLU A 159 -20.05 -21.13 16.46
C GLU A 159 -19.78 -19.67 16.86
N MET A 160 -19.67 -18.75 15.88
CA MET A 160 -19.29 -17.35 16.16
C MET A 160 -20.19 -16.70 17.22
N ASP A 161 -21.52 -16.82 17.11
CA ASP A 161 -22.45 -16.17 18.03
C ASP A 161 -22.34 -16.71 19.45
N ARG A 162 -21.93 -17.96 19.58
CA ARG A 162 -21.82 -18.66 20.86
C ARG A 162 -20.67 -18.13 21.69
N TRP A 163 -19.48 -18.05 21.09
CA TRP A 163 -18.28 -17.66 21.83
C TRP A 163 -18.05 -16.14 21.87
N VAL A 164 -18.54 -15.40 20.90
CA VAL A 164 -18.38 -13.93 20.85
C VAL A 164 -18.93 -13.26 22.11
N GLN A 165 -19.93 -13.86 22.76
CA GLN A 165 -20.57 -13.29 23.95
C GLN A 165 -19.97 -13.79 25.27
N ASP A 166 -19.14 -14.82 25.26
CA ASP A 166 -18.53 -15.37 26.47
C ASP A 166 -17.44 -14.43 27.02
N PRO A 167 -17.60 -13.89 28.25
CA PRO A 167 -16.62 -13.01 28.87
C PRO A 167 -15.24 -13.66 29.05
N LYS A 168 -15.16 -14.98 29.15
CA LYS A 168 -13.91 -15.72 29.31
C LYS A 168 -13.02 -15.62 28.07
N LEU A 169 -13.59 -15.30 26.91
CA LEU A 169 -12.92 -15.25 25.62
C LEU A 169 -12.60 -13.82 25.16
N ASP A 170 -12.56 -12.82 26.10
CA ASP A 170 -12.17 -11.44 25.81
C ASP A 170 -10.78 -11.36 25.17
N ARG A 171 -9.83 -12.21 25.57
CA ARG A 171 -8.49 -12.28 24.98
C ARG A 171 -8.52 -12.79 23.54
N VAL A 172 -9.36 -13.79 23.23
CA VAL A 172 -9.53 -14.28 21.87
C VAL A 172 -10.16 -13.19 21.00
N ARG A 173 -11.22 -12.51 21.51
CA ARG A 173 -11.81 -11.35 20.80
C ARG A 173 -10.80 -10.24 20.56
N ALA A 174 -9.84 -10.04 21.48
CA ALA A 174 -8.80 -9.03 21.29
C ALA A 174 -7.91 -9.31 20.07
N LEU A 175 -7.72 -10.58 19.69
CA LEU A 175 -6.94 -10.98 18.52
C LEU A 175 -7.58 -10.55 17.20
N TYR A 176 -8.92 -10.53 17.09
CA TYR A 176 -9.62 -10.23 15.85
C TYR A 176 -9.47 -8.76 15.44
N PRO A 177 -9.32 -8.44 14.16
CA PRO A 177 -9.21 -7.06 13.66
C PRO A 177 -10.53 -6.31 13.61
N VAL A 178 -11.61 -6.93 14.07
CA VAL A 178 -12.99 -6.42 14.01
C VAL A 178 -13.59 -6.30 15.42
N GLU A 179 -14.53 -5.36 15.57
CA GLU A 179 -15.38 -5.24 16.76
C GLU A 179 -16.67 -6.02 16.53
N PHE A 180 -16.97 -6.94 17.44
CA PHE A 180 -18.18 -7.75 17.35
C PHE A 180 -19.40 -7.05 17.89
N ASN A 181 -20.56 -7.33 17.29
CA ASN A 181 -21.85 -6.94 17.81
C ASN A 181 -22.18 -7.85 19.01
N ARG A 182 -22.26 -7.26 20.21
CA ARG A 182 -22.61 -7.97 21.46
C ARG A 182 -24.12 -8.06 21.71
N ARG A 183 -24.95 -7.76 20.74
CA ARG A 183 -26.41 -7.81 20.89
C ARG A 183 -26.96 -9.05 20.21
N LEU A 184 -27.54 -9.94 21.01
CA LEU A 184 -28.48 -10.96 20.54
C LEU A 184 -29.74 -10.24 20.05
N THR A 185 -29.85 -9.98 18.77
CA THR A 185 -31.13 -9.69 18.13
C THR A 185 -31.67 -11.00 17.63
N LEU A 186 -32.51 -11.65 18.47
CA LEU A 186 -33.28 -12.87 18.13
C LEU A 186 -34.20 -12.72 16.91
N PHE A 187 -34.16 -11.57 16.24
CA PHE A 187 -35.09 -11.20 15.15
C PHE A 187 -34.40 -10.89 13.82
N ASP A 188 -33.13 -11.14 13.69
CA ASP A 188 -32.37 -10.86 12.44
C ASP A 188 -32.18 -12.13 11.61
N GLU A 189 -33.24 -12.70 11.10
CA GLU A 189 -33.23 -13.85 10.16
C GLU A 189 -32.67 -13.49 8.76
N GLY A 190 -31.91 -12.46 8.58
CA GLY A 190 -31.42 -12.04 7.27
C GLY A 190 -30.00 -11.49 7.20
N ARG A 191 -29.30 -11.34 8.33
CA ARG A 191 -28.03 -10.63 8.38
C ARG A 191 -26.80 -11.42 7.96
N PHE A 192 -26.91 -12.71 7.72
CA PHE A 192 -25.74 -13.55 7.42
C PHE A 192 -25.62 -13.95 5.95
N GLY A 193 -26.54 -13.54 5.11
CA GLY A 193 -26.48 -13.90 3.72
C GLY A 193 -27.58 -13.33 2.85
N SER A 194 -27.31 -13.32 1.57
CA SER A 194 -28.24 -12.99 0.49
C SER A 194 -28.59 -14.25 -0.30
N THR A 195 -29.73 -14.25 -0.97
CA THR A 195 -30.07 -15.29 -1.94
C THR A 195 -29.28 -15.20 -3.23
N THR A 196 -28.67 -14.05 -3.48
CA THR A 196 -27.80 -13.77 -4.63
C THR A 196 -26.36 -13.49 -4.15
N PRO A 197 -25.36 -13.92 -4.90
CA PRO A 197 -23.98 -13.62 -4.55
C PRO A 197 -23.66 -12.15 -4.82
N TRP A 198 -22.87 -11.56 -3.95
CA TRP A 198 -22.38 -10.19 -4.09
C TRP A 198 -20.85 -10.16 -4.20
N PRO A 199 -20.28 -9.37 -5.12
CA PRO A 199 -18.84 -9.24 -5.24
C PRO A 199 -18.22 -8.60 -3.98
N ILE A 200 -16.95 -8.84 -3.78
CA ILE A 200 -16.17 -8.19 -2.72
C ILE A 200 -15.72 -6.83 -3.24
N ASP A 201 -16.05 -5.77 -2.51
CA ASP A 201 -15.60 -4.41 -2.81
C ASP A 201 -14.25 -4.18 -2.13
N PHE A 202 -13.17 -4.22 -2.92
CA PHE A 202 -11.82 -4.07 -2.41
C PHE A 202 -11.49 -2.60 -2.14
N SER A 203 -10.93 -2.33 -0.97
CA SER A 203 -10.30 -1.04 -0.68
C SER A 203 -9.04 -0.84 -1.52
N ARG A 204 -8.49 0.36 -1.49
CA ARG A 204 -7.18 0.62 -2.10
C ARG A 204 -6.10 -0.31 -1.53
N GLU A 205 -6.09 -0.49 -0.22
CA GLU A 205 -5.18 -1.40 0.48
C GLU A 205 -5.38 -2.85 0.05
N GLY A 206 -6.64 -3.24 -0.22
CA GLY A 206 -6.97 -4.57 -0.75
C GLY A 206 -6.41 -4.77 -2.14
N MET A 207 -6.56 -3.79 -3.01
CA MET A 207 -6.04 -3.86 -4.39
C MET A 207 -4.51 -3.91 -4.46
N GLU A 208 -3.83 -3.26 -3.51
CA GLU A 208 -2.37 -3.27 -3.40
C GLU A 208 -1.81 -4.53 -2.71
N ALA A 209 -2.67 -5.30 -2.02
CA ALA A 209 -2.25 -6.48 -1.26
C ALA A 209 -1.94 -7.68 -2.17
N GLU A 210 -0.72 -8.22 -2.07
CA GLU A 210 -0.25 -9.32 -2.93
C GLU A 210 -1.11 -10.59 -2.83
N PHE A 211 -1.75 -10.85 -1.69
CA PHE A 211 -2.63 -12.02 -1.53
C PHE A 211 -3.93 -11.91 -2.31
N VAL A 212 -4.35 -10.70 -2.70
CA VAL A 212 -5.50 -10.47 -3.59
C VAL A 212 -5.12 -10.67 -5.06
N TRP A 213 -3.82 -10.67 -5.40
CA TRP A 213 -3.39 -10.86 -6.78
C TRP A 213 -3.44 -12.34 -7.19
N LEU A 214 -4.50 -12.69 -7.90
CA LEU A 214 -4.74 -14.04 -8.43
C LEU A 214 -3.97 -14.33 -9.73
N ALA A 215 -3.56 -13.28 -10.44
CA ALA A 215 -2.71 -13.32 -11.61
C ALA A 215 -1.34 -12.67 -11.31
N ASP A 216 -0.49 -12.58 -12.33
CA ASP A 216 0.87 -12.06 -12.23
C ASP A 216 0.89 -10.51 -12.21
N SER A 217 -0.25 -9.85 -12.43
CA SER A 217 -0.39 -8.39 -12.37
C SER A 217 -1.67 -7.97 -11.66
N ALA A 218 -1.66 -6.75 -11.09
CA ALA A 218 -2.84 -6.19 -10.44
C ALA A 218 -4.03 -6.02 -11.41
N PRO A 219 -3.87 -5.48 -12.64
CA PRO A 219 -4.99 -5.34 -13.58
C PRO A 219 -5.61 -6.69 -13.98
N ALA A 220 -4.78 -7.70 -14.26
CA ALA A 220 -5.29 -9.03 -14.60
C ALA A 220 -6.02 -9.68 -13.41
N SER A 221 -5.56 -9.43 -12.19
CA SER A 221 -6.24 -9.91 -10.98
C SER A 221 -7.57 -9.21 -10.75
N GLN A 222 -7.66 -7.91 -11.05
CA GLN A 222 -8.92 -7.16 -10.99
C GLN A 222 -9.96 -7.73 -11.96
N GLN A 223 -9.53 -8.09 -13.18
CA GLN A 223 -10.41 -8.71 -14.15
C GLN A 223 -10.97 -10.03 -13.61
N ILE A 224 -10.13 -10.91 -13.03
CA ILE A 224 -10.58 -12.17 -12.42
C ILE A 224 -11.59 -11.91 -11.30
N TRP A 225 -11.32 -10.93 -10.43
CA TRP A 225 -12.28 -10.58 -9.36
C TRP A 225 -13.58 -9.99 -9.90
N SER A 226 -13.57 -9.31 -11.05
CA SER A 226 -14.79 -8.83 -11.71
C SER A 226 -15.63 -9.99 -12.31
N GLU A 227 -15.00 -11.10 -12.67
CA GLU A 227 -15.66 -12.32 -13.14
C GLU A 227 -16.12 -13.23 -11.98
N PHE A 228 -15.59 -12.98 -10.77
CA PHE A 228 -15.98 -13.71 -9.57
C PHE A 228 -17.43 -13.37 -9.19
N PRO A 229 -18.35 -14.37 -9.13
CA PRO A 229 -19.74 -14.11 -8.83
C PRO A 229 -19.99 -13.45 -7.48
N GLY A 230 -19.02 -13.60 -6.55
CA GLY A 230 -19.10 -13.08 -5.21
C GLY A 230 -19.42 -14.14 -4.16
N VAL A 231 -19.76 -13.65 -2.99
CA VAL A 231 -20.07 -14.42 -1.79
C VAL A 231 -21.53 -14.19 -1.39
N PHE A 232 -22.16 -15.18 -0.79
CA PHE A 232 -23.56 -15.10 -0.37
C PHE A 232 -23.72 -14.57 1.04
N GLY A 233 -22.70 -14.79 1.88
CA GLY A 233 -22.80 -14.49 3.29
C GLY A 233 -21.59 -13.76 3.86
N TYR A 234 -21.83 -13.15 5.00
CA TYR A 234 -20.81 -12.54 5.85
C TYR A 234 -21.26 -12.62 7.30
N TYR A 235 -20.30 -12.56 8.23
CA TYR A 235 -20.63 -12.43 9.64
C TYR A 235 -20.69 -10.92 10.00
N ASP A 236 -21.83 -10.48 10.56
CA ASP A 236 -22.03 -9.07 10.90
C ASP A 236 -21.17 -8.63 12.07
N VAL A 237 -20.33 -7.63 11.80
CA VAL A 237 -19.44 -7.01 12.79
C VAL A 237 -19.73 -5.51 12.86
N ARG A 238 -19.49 -4.91 14.02
CA ARG A 238 -19.72 -3.48 14.22
C ARG A 238 -18.82 -2.62 13.33
N GLY A 239 -17.61 -3.10 13.04
CA GLY A 239 -16.64 -2.41 12.21
C GLY A 239 -15.21 -2.87 12.46
N PRO A 240 -14.23 -2.27 11.80
CA PRO A 240 -12.83 -2.56 12.07
C PRO A 240 -12.39 -1.95 13.39
N LYS A 241 -11.47 -2.61 14.09
CA LYS A 241 -10.80 -2.01 15.25
C LYS A 241 -9.89 -0.85 14.86
N PRO A 242 -9.63 0.11 15.75
CA PRO A 242 -8.62 1.14 15.52
C PRO A 242 -7.26 0.51 15.19
N GLY A 243 -6.68 0.90 14.04
CA GLY A 243 -5.42 0.35 13.55
C GLY A 243 -5.53 -0.94 12.73
N ALA A 244 -6.73 -1.48 12.53
CA ALA A 244 -6.98 -2.55 11.57
C ALA A 244 -7.08 -1.98 10.15
N THR A 245 -6.54 -2.74 9.19
CA THR A 245 -6.65 -2.43 7.76
C THR A 245 -7.80 -3.24 7.17
N VAL A 246 -8.76 -2.57 6.55
CA VAL A 246 -9.84 -3.21 5.80
C VAL A 246 -9.38 -3.40 4.36
N TYR A 247 -9.36 -4.64 3.89
CA TYR A 247 -8.96 -4.99 2.53
C TYR A 247 -10.16 -5.16 1.60
N GLY A 248 -11.31 -5.58 2.13
CA GLY A 248 -12.50 -5.80 1.34
C GLY A 248 -13.79 -5.71 2.17
N ARG A 249 -14.84 -5.29 1.52
CA ARG A 249 -16.17 -5.14 2.10
C ARG A 249 -17.19 -5.96 1.34
N TYR A 250 -18.23 -6.40 2.01
CA TYR A 250 -19.38 -7.05 1.39
C TYR A 250 -20.22 -5.99 0.67
N SER A 251 -20.51 -6.19 -0.63
CA SER A 251 -21.04 -5.12 -1.46
C SER A 251 -22.56 -5.06 -1.56
N ASP A 252 -23.28 -5.92 -0.86
CA ASP A 252 -24.74 -5.88 -0.82
C ASP A 252 -25.25 -4.54 -0.27
N PRO A 253 -26.02 -3.76 -1.04
CA PRO A 253 -26.56 -2.48 -0.57
C PRO A 253 -27.53 -2.62 0.61
N GLU A 254 -28.25 -3.77 0.70
CA GLU A 254 -29.21 -4.02 1.79
C GLU A 254 -28.49 -4.33 3.11
N ALA A 255 -27.25 -4.79 3.05
CA ALA A 255 -26.42 -5.05 4.21
C ALA A 255 -25.70 -3.80 4.74
N ALA A 256 -25.70 -2.69 3.98
CA ALA A 256 -25.03 -1.46 4.38
C ALA A 256 -25.76 -0.74 5.51
N THR A 257 -25.01 -0.24 6.48
CA THR A 257 -25.53 0.62 7.54
C THR A 257 -25.13 2.07 7.24
N GLY A 258 -26.05 2.85 6.66
CA GLY A 258 -25.72 4.17 6.10
C GLY A 258 -24.80 4.04 4.87
N ASP A 259 -23.67 4.74 4.88
CA ASP A 259 -22.66 4.68 3.81
C ASP A 259 -21.62 3.55 4.03
N ASP A 260 -21.65 2.87 5.19
CA ASP A 260 -20.67 1.85 5.53
C ASP A 260 -21.14 0.45 5.16
N LYS A 261 -20.42 -0.20 4.23
CA LYS A 261 -20.59 -1.60 3.88
C LYS A 261 -19.94 -2.50 4.92
N PRO A 262 -20.49 -3.70 5.19
CA PRO A 262 -19.92 -4.66 6.13
C PRO A 262 -18.48 -5.04 5.82
N VAL A 263 -17.65 -5.21 6.85
CA VAL A 263 -16.26 -5.65 6.71
C VAL A 263 -16.25 -7.13 6.33
N TYR A 264 -15.60 -7.46 5.20
CA TYR A 264 -15.43 -8.84 4.76
C TYR A 264 -14.00 -9.34 4.93
N MET A 265 -13.01 -8.52 4.62
CA MET A 265 -11.60 -8.81 4.80
C MET A 265 -10.94 -7.72 5.62
N ALA A 266 -10.34 -8.09 6.74
CA ALA A 266 -9.58 -7.16 7.56
C ALA A 266 -8.37 -7.83 8.19
N GLY A 267 -7.31 -7.05 8.43
CA GLY A 267 -6.12 -7.53 9.10
C GLY A 267 -5.57 -6.52 10.09
N GLN A 268 -4.88 -7.00 11.10
CA GLN A 268 -4.16 -6.17 12.06
C GLN A 268 -2.88 -6.85 12.53
N PHE A 269 -1.97 -6.05 13.04
CA PHE A 269 -0.93 -6.55 13.92
C PHE A 269 -1.47 -6.69 15.33
N TYR A 270 -1.18 -7.82 15.95
CA TYR A 270 -1.40 -8.05 17.36
C TYR A 270 -0.07 -8.46 18.02
N GLY A 271 0.57 -7.52 18.70
CA GLY A 271 1.97 -7.72 19.08
C GLY A 271 2.86 -7.76 17.85
N SER A 272 3.65 -8.81 17.75
CA SER A 272 4.50 -9.09 16.58
C SER A 272 3.82 -9.94 15.51
N GLY A 273 2.70 -10.61 15.85
CA GLY A 273 1.95 -11.43 14.92
C GLY A 273 0.97 -10.65 14.09
N ARG A 274 0.46 -11.30 13.06
CA ARG A 274 -0.60 -10.77 12.21
C ARG A 274 -1.85 -11.62 12.34
N VAL A 275 -2.98 -10.94 12.46
CA VAL A 275 -4.29 -11.60 12.47
C VAL A 275 -5.10 -11.11 11.28
N PHE A 276 -5.66 -12.05 10.56
CA PHE A 276 -6.49 -11.78 9.39
C PHE A 276 -7.88 -12.37 9.59
N TYR A 277 -8.90 -11.60 9.23
CA TYR A 277 -10.32 -11.97 9.32
C TYR A 277 -10.95 -12.05 7.94
N LEU A 278 -11.69 -13.14 7.71
CA LEU A 278 -12.57 -13.34 6.58
C LEU A 278 -14.01 -13.44 7.08
N GLY A 279 -14.93 -12.68 6.50
CA GLY A 279 -16.33 -12.59 6.91
C GLY A 279 -17.14 -13.85 6.66
N SER A 280 -16.70 -14.74 5.77
CA SER A 280 -17.30 -16.07 5.54
C SER A 280 -16.30 -17.02 4.87
N GLY A 281 -16.62 -18.31 4.92
CA GLY A 281 -15.86 -19.37 4.26
C GLY A 281 -16.36 -19.64 2.84
N GLU A 282 -16.38 -18.63 1.96
CA GLU A 282 -16.90 -18.75 0.61
C GLU A 282 -15.90 -18.41 -0.52
N ILE A 283 -14.63 -18.16 -0.17
CA ILE A 283 -13.58 -17.93 -1.15
C ILE A 283 -13.30 -19.16 -2.03
N TRP A 284 -13.68 -20.36 -1.55
CA TRP A 284 -13.61 -21.59 -2.36
C TRP A 284 -14.34 -21.47 -3.71
N ARG A 285 -15.29 -20.53 -3.84
CA ARG A 285 -16.04 -20.29 -5.08
C ARG A 285 -15.16 -19.75 -6.22
N LEU A 286 -13.96 -19.21 -5.93
CA LEU A 286 -12.95 -18.89 -6.94
C LEU A 286 -12.59 -20.10 -7.81
N ARG A 287 -12.71 -21.31 -7.26
CA ARG A 287 -12.47 -22.56 -8.00
C ARG A 287 -13.47 -22.80 -9.14
N ALA A 288 -14.60 -22.11 -9.15
CA ALA A 288 -15.52 -22.16 -10.28
C ALA A 288 -14.96 -21.48 -11.54
N LEU A 289 -14.01 -20.56 -11.36
CA LEU A 289 -13.28 -19.93 -12.44
C LEU A 289 -12.01 -20.73 -12.77
N ASP A 290 -11.16 -20.96 -11.76
CA ASP A 290 -9.96 -21.79 -11.85
C ASP A 290 -9.55 -22.25 -10.43
N ASP A 291 -9.21 -23.54 -10.28
CA ASP A 291 -8.70 -24.10 -9.01
C ASP A 291 -7.45 -23.36 -8.51
N ALA A 292 -6.61 -22.88 -9.41
CA ALA A 292 -5.38 -22.17 -9.09
C ALA A 292 -5.62 -20.82 -8.39
N TYR A 293 -6.76 -20.17 -8.59
CA TYR A 293 -7.05 -18.88 -7.95
C TYR A 293 -7.27 -19.02 -6.44
N PHE A 294 -8.00 -20.05 -6.03
CA PHE A 294 -8.17 -20.38 -4.63
C PHE A 294 -6.82 -20.73 -3.96
N GLU A 295 -6.04 -21.56 -4.61
CA GLU A 295 -4.73 -21.97 -4.15
C GLU A 295 -3.78 -20.78 -4.01
N ARG A 296 -3.72 -19.89 -5.01
CA ARG A 296 -2.90 -18.68 -4.97
C ARG A 296 -3.31 -17.73 -3.86
N PHE A 297 -4.62 -17.51 -3.67
CA PHE A 297 -5.14 -16.66 -2.62
C PHE A 297 -4.67 -17.13 -1.23
N TYR A 298 -4.93 -18.38 -0.88
CA TYR A 298 -4.60 -18.89 0.44
C TYR A 298 -3.10 -19.04 0.66
N THR A 299 -2.35 -19.49 -0.33
CA THR A 299 -0.89 -19.60 -0.21
C THR A 299 -0.24 -18.25 0.05
N LYS A 300 -0.68 -17.21 -0.68
CA LYS A 300 -0.18 -15.85 -0.47
C LYS A 300 -0.66 -15.26 0.85
N LEU A 301 -1.91 -15.51 1.26
CA LEU A 301 -2.46 -15.03 2.53
C LEU A 301 -1.73 -15.67 3.72
N ILE A 302 -1.53 -16.99 3.71
CA ILE A 302 -0.76 -17.70 4.74
C ILE A 302 0.66 -17.13 4.83
N ARG A 303 1.33 -16.93 3.70
CA ARG A 303 2.65 -16.30 3.66
C ARG A 303 2.63 -14.89 4.23
N HIS A 304 1.60 -14.10 3.90
CA HIS A 304 1.46 -12.74 4.40
C HIS A 304 1.33 -12.68 5.92
N VAL A 305 0.51 -13.52 6.52
CA VAL A 305 0.30 -13.50 7.98
C VAL A 305 1.45 -14.16 8.73
N SER A 306 2.10 -15.19 8.18
CA SER A 306 3.23 -15.89 8.80
C SER A 306 4.58 -15.23 8.55
N GLN A 307 4.66 -14.14 7.78
CA GLN A 307 5.92 -13.49 7.43
C GLN A 307 6.77 -13.15 8.64
N GLY A 308 6.18 -12.64 9.72
CA GLY A 308 6.89 -12.36 10.96
C GLY A 308 7.57 -13.60 11.53
N ARG A 309 6.85 -14.71 11.58
CA ARG A 309 7.31 -15.99 12.09
C ARG A 309 8.39 -16.64 11.21
N LEU A 310 8.22 -16.57 9.90
CA LEU A 310 9.19 -17.11 8.94
C LEU A 310 10.53 -16.36 8.99
N LEU A 311 10.51 -15.06 9.33
CA LEU A 311 11.68 -14.22 9.46
C LEU A 311 12.29 -14.24 10.86
N LEU A 312 11.65 -14.86 11.86
CA LEU A 312 12.21 -15.10 13.17
C LEU A 312 13.37 -16.12 13.05
N GLY A 313 14.55 -15.58 12.70
CA GLY A 313 15.80 -16.25 12.95
C GLY A 313 16.11 -16.27 14.45
N SER A 314 17.34 -16.60 14.80
CA SER A 314 17.84 -16.63 16.19
C SER A 314 17.97 -15.25 16.85
N SER A 315 17.49 -14.16 16.27
CA SER A 315 17.68 -12.81 16.80
C SER A 315 16.70 -12.46 17.92
N ARG A 316 17.20 -11.72 18.91
CA ARG A 316 16.44 -11.24 20.07
C ARG A 316 15.51 -10.09 19.77
N GLY A 317 15.22 -9.83 18.51
CA GLY A 317 14.33 -8.76 18.12
C GLY A 317 13.84 -8.85 16.68
N MET A 318 12.83 -8.06 16.38
CA MET A 318 12.24 -7.93 15.05
C MET A 318 11.76 -6.51 14.79
N LEU A 319 12.04 -6.00 13.58
CA LEU A 319 11.46 -4.79 13.05
C LEU A 319 10.29 -5.13 12.12
N LEU A 320 9.13 -4.58 12.41
CA LEU A 320 7.89 -4.78 11.68
C LEU A 320 7.43 -3.46 11.07
N VAL A 321 6.89 -3.53 9.87
CA VAL A 321 6.22 -2.42 9.17
C VAL A 321 4.87 -2.92 8.65
N ASP A 322 3.91 -2.02 8.55
CA ASP A 322 2.56 -2.39 8.11
C ASP A 322 2.56 -2.91 6.68
N ARG A 323 3.41 -2.34 5.83
CA ARG A 323 3.54 -2.68 4.40
C ARG A 323 5.00 -2.63 3.98
N ASP A 324 5.34 -3.34 2.90
CA ASP A 324 6.66 -3.24 2.29
C ASP A 324 6.74 -2.14 1.22
N ARG A 325 5.58 -1.67 0.73
CA ARG A 325 5.46 -0.62 -0.29
C ARG A 325 4.56 0.51 0.20
N TYR A 326 5.03 1.74 0.04
CA TYR A 326 4.34 2.96 0.41
C TYR A 326 4.32 3.94 -0.76
N LEU A 327 3.35 4.84 -0.75
CA LEU A 327 3.36 5.99 -1.65
C LEU A 327 4.07 7.16 -0.99
N LEU A 328 4.64 8.03 -1.83
CA LEU A 328 5.25 9.27 -1.37
C LEU A 328 4.25 10.09 -0.54
N GLY A 329 4.69 10.56 0.62
CA GLY A 329 3.84 11.28 1.57
C GLY A 329 3.08 10.39 2.55
N ASN A 330 3.09 9.06 2.39
CA ASN A 330 2.44 8.17 3.36
C ASN A 330 3.21 8.13 4.67
N THR A 331 2.45 7.93 5.75
CA THR A 331 3.01 7.67 7.08
C THR A 331 3.37 6.18 7.18
N VAL A 332 4.61 5.92 7.53
CA VAL A 332 5.16 4.58 7.79
C VAL A 332 5.13 4.33 9.28
N VAL A 333 4.37 3.33 9.71
CA VAL A 333 4.35 2.88 11.11
C VAL A 333 5.41 1.79 11.28
N VAL A 334 6.35 2.05 12.17
CA VAL A 334 7.42 1.11 12.53
C VAL A 334 7.15 0.55 13.90
N ARG A 335 7.22 -0.76 14.02
CA ARG A 335 7.12 -1.47 15.29
C ARG A 335 8.38 -2.28 15.49
N ALA A 336 8.83 -2.36 16.74
CA ALA A 336 9.92 -3.23 17.11
C ALA A 336 9.48 -4.11 18.28
N GLN A 337 9.72 -5.40 18.16
CA GLN A 337 9.69 -6.31 19.30
C GLN A 337 11.11 -6.64 19.71
N LEU A 338 11.42 -6.50 20.98
CA LEU A 338 12.75 -6.65 21.51
C LEU A 338 12.74 -7.48 22.79
N SER A 339 13.74 -8.33 22.89
CA SER A 339 14.01 -9.11 24.10
C SER A 339 15.43 -8.79 24.58
N ASP A 340 15.64 -8.92 25.88
CA ASP A 340 16.94 -8.80 26.53
C ASP A 340 17.83 -10.04 26.27
N ALA A 341 19.00 -10.09 26.89
CA ALA A 341 19.94 -11.22 26.78
C ALA A 341 19.38 -12.54 27.30
N ARG A 342 18.32 -12.51 28.11
CA ARG A 342 17.62 -13.67 28.65
C ARG A 342 16.39 -14.07 27.86
N PHE A 343 16.13 -13.40 26.69
CA PHE A 343 14.93 -13.56 25.90
C PHE A 343 13.64 -13.13 26.63
N GLU A 344 13.76 -12.34 27.70
CA GLU A 344 12.64 -11.67 28.33
C GLU A 344 12.29 -10.39 27.59
N PRO A 345 11.01 -9.96 27.59
CA PRO A 345 10.61 -8.71 26.93
C PRO A 345 11.41 -7.51 27.46
N LEU A 346 12.06 -6.77 26.57
CA LEU A 346 12.86 -5.60 26.93
C LEU A 346 11.99 -4.52 27.59
N ASP A 347 12.46 -3.94 28.70
CA ASP A 347 11.74 -2.92 29.47
C ASP A 347 12.50 -1.58 29.50
N LEU A 348 12.72 -1.00 28.32
CA LEU A 348 13.22 0.38 28.17
C LEU A 348 12.07 1.32 27.80
N PRO A 349 12.11 2.60 28.20
CA PRO A 349 11.05 3.56 27.86
C PRO A 349 11.00 3.86 26.36
N ASN A 350 12.16 3.96 25.72
CA ASN A 350 12.32 4.26 24.30
C ASN A 350 13.48 3.48 23.71
N VAL A 351 13.40 3.21 22.41
CA VAL A 351 14.49 2.64 21.62
C VAL A 351 14.64 3.43 20.31
N THR A 352 15.83 3.45 19.74
CA THR A 352 16.12 4.25 18.57
C THR A 352 16.33 3.37 17.34
N VAL A 353 15.62 3.69 16.27
CA VAL A 353 15.79 3.10 14.93
C VAL A 353 16.42 4.15 14.02
N SER A 354 17.47 3.79 13.31
CA SER A 354 18.05 4.62 12.25
C SER A 354 17.24 4.41 10.96
N VAL A 355 16.63 5.46 10.47
CA VAL A 355 15.95 5.48 9.18
C VAL A 355 16.91 6.01 8.14
N VAL A 356 17.43 5.16 7.27
CA VAL A 356 18.31 5.51 6.17
C VAL A 356 17.46 5.79 4.93
N HIS A 357 17.54 6.99 4.42
CA HIS A 357 16.85 7.46 3.22
C HIS A 357 17.48 6.92 1.93
N PRO A 358 16.78 6.99 0.79
CA PRO A 358 17.32 6.59 -0.52
C PRO A 358 18.59 7.33 -0.93
N ASP A 359 18.77 8.57 -0.46
CA ASP A 359 19.98 9.40 -0.68
C ASP A 359 21.10 9.12 0.32
N SER A 360 21.02 8.03 1.06
CA SER A 360 21.99 7.63 2.10
C SER A 360 22.06 8.55 3.32
N THR A 361 21.23 9.57 3.42
CA THR A 361 21.07 10.34 4.67
C THR A 361 20.34 9.51 5.70
N SER A 362 20.62 9.68 6.98
CA SER A 362 19.93 8.95 8.04
C SER A 362 19.42 9.89 9.12
N HIS A 363 18.28 9.54 9.71
CA HIS A 363 17.79 10.20 10.92
C HIS A 363 17.38 9.18 11.97
N ALA A 364 17.44 9.56 13.22
CA ALA A 364 17.05 8.73 14.34
C ALA A 364 15.53 8.84 14.58
N LEU A 365 14.82 7.72 14.51
CA LEU A 365 13.42 7.61 14.88
C LEU A 365 13.32 7.02 16.29
N GLN A 366 12.71 7.74 17.21
CA GLN A 366 12.42 7.24 18.54
C GLN A 366 11.15 6.38 18.50
N LEU A 367 11.27 5.12 18.93
CA LEU A 367 10.12 4.27 19.18
C LEU A 367 9.82 4.28 20.67
N THR A 368 8.57 4.54 21.01
CA THR A 368 8.06 4.56 22.38
C THR A 368 7.49 3.20 22.77
N ARG A 369 7.70 2.80 24.00
CA ARG A 369 7.16 1.54 24.53
C ARG A 369 5.63 1.51 24.47
N ASP A 370 5.06 0.38 24.03
CA ASP A 370 3.63 0.10 24.15
C ASP A 370 3.29 -0.20 25.61
N PRO A 371 2.45 0.61 26.28
CA PRO A 371 2.09 0.39 27.68
C PRO A 371 1.30 -0.90 27.91
N ALA A 372 0.60 -1.38 26.87
CA ALA A 372 -0.21 -2.59 26.95
C ALA A 372 0.60 -3.89 26.71
N ARG A 373 1.79 -3.78 26.11
CA ARG A 373 2.57 -4.95 25.66
C ARG A 373 4.05 -4.76 25.96
N ARG A 374 4.57 -5.60 26.87
CA ARG A 374 5.99 -5.60 27.19
C ARG A 374 6.84 -5.99 26.00
N GLY A 375 7.99 -5.33 25.83
CA GLY A 375 8.92 -5.60 24.73
C GLY A 375 8.50 -5.06 23.37
N MET A 376 7.31 -4.43 23.26
CA MET A 376 6.82 -3.80 22.03
C MET A 376 7.06 -2.30 22.05
N TYR A 377 7.53 -1.80 20.92
CA TYR A 377 7.81 -0.38 20.68
C TYR A 377 7.17 0.06 19.37
N PHE A 378 6.71 1.28 19.28
CA PHE A 378 6.12 1.83 18.07
C PHE A 378 6.56 3.28 17.84
N GLY A 379 6.64 3.67 16.59
CA GLY A 379 6.89 5.01 16.13
C GLY A 379 6.47 5.16 14.68
N GLN A 380 6.48 6.38 14.18
CA GLN A 380 6.08 6.66 12.81
C GLN A 380 6.92 7.77 12.20
N PHE A 381 7.08 7.71 10.88
CA PHE A 381 7.67 8.79 10.11
C PHE A 381 6.97 8.94 8.77
N THR A 382 7.11 10.10 8.13
CA THR A 382 6.54 10.33 6.80
C THR A 382 7.59 10.11 5.74
N ALA A 383 7.26 9.33 4.72
CA ALA A 383 8.15 9.04 3.60
C ALA A 383 8.11 10.18 2.57
N LEU A 384 9.13 11.06 2.59
CA LEU A 384 9.20 12.28 1.77
C LEU A 384 10.06 12.16 0.51
N LYS A 385 10.72 11.02 0.30
CA LYS A 385 11.59 10.77 -0.86
C LYS A 385 11.20 9.45 -1.50
N GLU A 386 11.24 9.41 -2.83
CA GLU A 386 11.06 8.17 -3.57
C GLU A 386 12.30 7.28 -3.46
N GLY A 387 12.11 5.96 -3.39
CA GLY A 387 13.16 4.97 -3.37
C GLY A 387 13.09 4.01 -2.18
N THR A 388 14.18 3.33 -1.93
CA THR A 388 14.27 2.33 -0.86
C THR A 388 14.77 2.96 0.43
N TYR A 389 13.95 2.91 1.48
CA TYR A 389 14.36 3.23 2.83
C TYR A 389 14.85 1.96 3.53
N ARG A 390 15.84 2.12 4.41
CA ARG A 390 16.35 1.04 5.25
C ARG A 390 16.24 1.44 6.72
N LEU A 391 15.50 0.64 7.46
CA LEU A 391 15.36 0.78 8.89
C LEU A 391 16.40 -0.11 9.56
N GLU A 392 17.26 0.44 10.39
CA GLU A 392 18.32 -0.27 11.07
C GLU A 392 18.30 0.02 12.56
N MET A 393 18.47 -1.01 13.35
CA MET A 393 18.52 -0.90 14.80
C MET A 393 19.50 -1.95 15.38
N PRO A 394 20.43 -1.56 16.25
CA PRO A 394 21.19 -2.53 17.01
C PRO A 394 20.27 -3.25 18.00
N VAL A 395 20.48 -4.54 18.17
CA VAL A 395 19.80 -5.28 19.23
C VAL A 395 20.42 -4.84 20.57
N PRO A 396 19.62 -4.44 21.57
CA PRO A 396 20.15 -4.07 22.88
C PRO A 396 21.02 -5.17 23.46
N ASP A 397 22.13 -4.77 24.10
CA ASP A 397 23.14 -5.68 24.69
C ASP A 397 23.83 -6.65 23.70
N SER A 398 23.82 -6.31 22.39
CA SER A 398 24.57 -7.05 21.38
C SER A 398 25.28 -6.08 20.42
N GLU A 399 26.61 -6.15 20.37
CA GLU A 399 27.38 -5.34 19.42
C GLU A 399 27.34 -5.91 17.98
N ALA A 400 27.06 -7.20 17.86
CA ALA A 400 27.16 -7.94 16.60
C ALA A 400 25.81 -8.03 15.84
N GLU A 401 24.67 -8.00 16.55
CA GLU A 401 23.36 -8.20 15.93
C GLU A 401 22.67 -6.88 15.61
N ARG A 402 22.26 -6.74 14.35
CA ARG A 402 21.46 -5.59 13.88
C ARG A 402 20.18 -6.09 13.24
N LEU A 403 19.08 -5.45 13.61
CA LEU A 403 17.81 -5.63 12.93
C LEU A 403 17.79 -4.68 11.72
N SER A 404 17.36 -5.18 10.58
CA SER A 404 17.24 -4.38 9.37
C SER A 404 15.93 -4.71 8.66
N ARG A 405 15.20 -3.66 8.26
CA ARG A 405 14.01 -3.79 7.40
C ARG A 405 14.10 -2.78 6.28
N ARG A 406 13.68 -3.17 5.07
CA ARG A 406 13.59 -2.26 3.92
C ARG A 406 12.14 -2.05 3.54
N ILE A 407 11.82 -0.85 3.13
CA ILE A 407 10.55 -0.47 2.56
C ILE A 407 10.80 0.29 1.26
N GLN A 408 9.90 0.13 0.31
CA GLN A 408 9.95 0.83 -0.96
C GLN A 408 8.89 1.93 -1.00
N VAL A 409 9.32 3.15 -1.30
CA VAL A 409 8.45 4.30 -1.48
C VAL A 409 8.42 4.66 -2.96
N ARG A 410 7.22 4.78 -3.52
CA ARG A 410 7.00 5.14 -4.92
C ARG A 410 6.15 6.40 -5.02
N VAL A 411 6.38 7.17 -6.06
CA VAL A 411 5.44 8.23 -6.46
C VAL A 411 4.20 7.55 -7.04
N PRO A 412 2.98 8.05 -6.76
CA PRO A 412 1.80 7.60 -7.50
C PRO A 412 2.03 7.85 -8.99
N ASP A 413 2.14 6.78 -9.75
CA ASP A 413 2.58 6.82 -11.16
C ASP A 413 1.45 7.11 -12.15
N LEU A 414 0.35 7.75 -11.68
CA LEU A 414 -0.83 8.03 -12.50
C LEU A 414 -0.50 8.81 -13.79
N GLU A 415 0.53 9.69 -13.75
CA GLU A 415 0.97 10.43 -14.93
C GLU A 415 1.95 9.63 -15.81
N ARG A 416 2.69 8.67 -15.22
CA ARG A 416 3.59 7.79 -15.98
C ARG A 416 2.87 6.58 -16.58
N GLU A 417 1.87 6.06 -15.87
CA GLU A 417 1.01 4.98 -16.37
C GLU A 417 0.13 5.44 -17.53
N ASN A 418 -0.27 6.73 -17.54
CA ASN A 418 -1.02 7.36 -18.61
C ASN A 418 -0.33 8.67 -19.06
N PRO A 419 0.77 8.59 -19.82
CA PRO A 419 1.47 9.78 -20.33
C PRO A 419 0.67 10.52 -21.40
N GLU A 420 -0.53 10.07 -21.71
CA GLU A 420 -1.42 10.71 -22.66
C GLU A 420 -2.04 11.97 -22.07
N ARG A 421 -1.97 13.05 -22.87
CA ARG A 421 -2.60 14.31 -22.50
C ARG A 421 -4.11 14.14 -22.46
N ASN A 422 -4.74 14.47 -21.34
CA ASN A 422 -6.19 14.45 -21.19
C ASN A 422 -6.81 15.71 -21.80
N ASP A 423 -7.00 15.69 -23.13
CA ASP A 423 -7.55 16.81 -23.89
C ASP A 423 -8.97 17.17 -23.44
N ALA A 424 -9.77 16.20 -23.00
CA ALA A 424 -11.14 16.42 -22.54
C ALA A 424 -11.15 17.25 -21.24
N LEU A 425 -10.34 16.86 -20.26
CA LEU A 425 -10.22 17.55 -18.97
C LEU A 425 -9.65 18.96 -19.15
N LEU A 426 -8.58 19.11 -19.94
CA LEU A 426 -7.94 20.41 -20.17
C LEU A 426 -8.86 21.38 -20.95
N SER A 427 -9.62 20.86 -21.91
CA SER A 427 -10.63 21.66 -22.63
C SER A 427 -11.78 22.10 -21.71
N GLU A 428 -12.24 21.20 -20.81
CA GLU A 428 -13.28 21.55 -19.85
C GLU A 428 -12.79 22.58 -18.83
N LEU A 429 -11.56 22.44 -18.35
CA LEU A 429 -10.94 23.39 -17.44
C LEU A 429 -10.83 24.78 -18.08
N ALA A 430 -10.37 24.85 -19.34
CA ALA A 430 -10.28 26.09 -20.09
C ALA A 430 -11.65 26.72 -20.25
N LYS A 431 -12.69 25.98 -20.62
CA LYS A 431 -14.07 26.48 -20.72
C LYS A 431 -14.60 27.04 -19.39
N ARG A 432 -14.39 26.33 -18.28
CA ARG A 432 -14.85 26.79 -16.95
C ARG A 432 -14.14 28.02 -16.45
N THR A 433 -12.90 28.26 -16.89
CA THR A 433 -12.10 29.43 -16.51
C THR A 433 -12.19 30.55 -17.57
N SER A 434 -13.09 30.43 -18.55
CA SER A 434 -13.23 31.38 -19.68
C SER A 434 -11.94 31.54 -20.48
N GLY A 435 -11.11 30.51 -20.49
CA GLY A 435 -9.88 30.42 -21.27
C GLY A 435 -10.06 29.61 -22.54
N LEU A 436 -8.99 29.51 -23.34
CA LEU A 436 -8.93 28.71 -24.56
C LEU A 436 -7.88 27.60 -24.42
N TYR A 437 -8.19 26.45 -24.99
CA TYR A 437 -7.31 25.30 -25.02
C TYR A 437 -6.76 25.11 -26.44
N TYR A 438 -5.44 25.07 -26.57
CA TYR A 438 -4.73 24.93 -27.84
C TYR A 438 -4.01 23.60 -27.91
N VAL A 439 -4.19 22.88 -29.02
CA VAL A 439 -3.57 21.58 -29.28
C VAL A 439 -2.71 21.65 -30.53
N GLY A 440 -1.39 21.55 -30.35
CA GLY A 440 -0.43 21.64 -31.45
C GLY A 440 -0.23 23.06 -32.02
N ALA A 441 0.83 23.23 -32.78
CA ALA A 441 1.22 24.52 -33.34
C ALA A 441 0.15 25.10 -34.30
N GLU A 442 -0.57 24.24 -35.00
CA GLU A 442 -1.61 24.67 -35.96
C GLU A 442 -2.79 25.38 -35.28
N SER A 443 -3.20 24.88 -34.08
CA SER A 443 -4.29 25.53 -33.34
C SER A 443 -3.86 26.90 -32.78
N VAL A 444 -2.60 27.06 -32.38
CA VAL A 444 -2.01 28.32 -31.92
C VAL A 444 -2.03 29.39 -33.04
N LEU A 445 -1.81 28.94 -34.26
CA LEU A 445 -1.84 29.82 -35.46
C LEU A 445 -3.26 30.09 -36.02
N GLY A 446 -4.29 29.43 -35.44
CA GLY A 446 -5.69 29.68 -35.80
C GLY A 446 -6.25 28.82 -36.93
N SER A 447 -5.61 27.71 -37.29
CA SER A 447 -6.03 26.82 -38.37
C SER A 447 -7.15 25.83 -38.00
N SER A 448 -7.51 25.69 -36.73
CA SER A 448 -8.45 24.68 -36.21
C SER A 448 -9.75 25.20 -35.63
N GLY A 449 -10.21 26.38 -36.09
CA GLY A 449 -11.48 27.00 -35.64
C GLY A 449 -11.39 27.66 -34.24
N VAL A 450 -10.21 27.72 -33.66
CA VAL A 450 -9.91 28.46 -32.42
C VAL A 450 -9.20 29.76 -32.81
N PRO A 451 -9.54 30.94 -32.20
CA PRO A 451 -8.87 32.20 -32.51
C PRO A 451 -7.36 32.08 -32.29
N PRO A 452 -6.50 32.66 -33.15
CA PRO A 452 -5.05 32.64 -32.94
C PRO A 452 -4.67 33.17 -31.58
N LEU A 453 -3.69 32.55 -30.94
CA LEU A 453 -3.22 32.94 -29.61
C LEU A 453 -2.81 34.41 -29.55
N VAL A 454 -2.17 34.90 -30.60
CA VAL A 454 -1.72 36.30 -30.72
C VAL A 454 -2.86 37.29 -30.51
N ASN A 455 -4.07 36.97 -30.99
CA ASN A 455 -5.25 37.84 -30.86
C ASN A 455 -5.88 37.82 -29.47
N GLN A 456 -5.48 36.87 -28.63
CA GLN A 456 -5.99 36.71 -27.26
C GLN A 456 -5.01 37.27 -26.20
N LEU A 457 -3.78 37.55 -26.59
CA LEU A 457 -2.81 38.19 -25.71
C LEU A 457 -3.21 39.65 -25.53
N ARG A 458 -3.44 40.07 -24.32
CA ARG A 458 -3.66 41.48 -24.00
C ARG A 458 -2.36 42.22 -24.26
N ASP A 459 -2.42 43.24 -25.12
CA ASP A 459 -1.30 44.15 -25.29
C ASP A 459 -1.08 44.92 -23.96
N ARG A 460 -0.02 44.64 -23.30
CA ARG A 460 0.45 45.36 -22.12
C ARG A 460 1.73 46.13 -22.46
N THR A 461 1.85 46.59 -23.68
CA THR A 461 2.99 47.39 -24.09
C THR A 461 3.04 48.66 -23.27
N GLU A 462 3.92 48.75 -22.31
CA GLU A 462 4.26 50.00 -21.64
C GLU A 462 5.28 50.74 -22.49
N THR A 463 4.83 51.87 -23.03
CA THR A 463 5.74 52.75 -23.75
C THR A 463 6.54 53.53 -22.72
N THR A 464 7.76 53.10 -22.46
CA THR A 464 8.64 53.84 -21.61
C THR A 464 9.40 54.86 -22.47
N TYR A 465 9.13 56.12 -22.26
CA TYR A 465 9.90 57.19 -22.86
C TYR A 465 11.24 57.28 -22.13
N LEU A 466 12.27 56.70 -22.72
CA LEU A 466 13.64 56.97 -22.29
C LEU A 466 13.99 58.39 -22.71
N ALA A 467 14.32 59.28 -21.75
CA ALA A 467 14.86 60.55 -22.03
C ALA A 467 16.14 60.32 -22.88
N GLY A 468 16.03 60.66 -24.16
CA GLY A 468 17.18 60.53 -25.07
C GLY A 468 18.33 61.41 -24.60
N VAL A 469 19.54 61.04 -24.93
CA VAL A 469 20.70 61.90 -24.80
C VAL A 469 20.42 63.12 -25.68
N THR A 470 20.56 64.32 -25.12
CA THR A 470 20.38 65.58 -25.87
C THR A 470 21.22 65.53 -27.13
N ASP A 471 20.56 65.67 -28.28
CA ASP A 471 21.20 65.71 -29.59
C ASP A 471 21.98 67.04 -29.67
N ARG A 472 23.27 67.01 -29.42
CA ARG A 472 24.14 68.17 -29.45
C ARG A 472 24.17 68.86 -30.80
N ASP A 473 24.00 68.14 -31.88
CA ASP A 473 23.95 68.72 -33.25
C ASP A 473 22.68 69.50 -33.46
N PHE A 474 21.55 69.00 -32.91
CA PHE A 474 20.28 69.73 -32.94
C PHE A 474 20.33 71.01 -32.08
N GLU A 475 20.88 70.92 -30.86
CA GLU A 475 21.07 72.11 -30.02
C GLU A 475 21.98 73.12 -30.67
N PHE A 476 23.05 72.70 -31.34
CA PHE A 476 23.97 73.57 -32.03
C PHE A 476 23.34 74.21 -33.23
N GLN A 477 22.58 73.51 -34.04
CA GLN A 477 21.81 74.05 -35.18
C GLN A 477 20.76 75.08 -34.75
N TRP A 478 20.01 74.79 -33.66
CA TRP A 478 19.09 75.76 -33.08
C TRP A 478 19.79 76.99 -32.54
N MET A 479 20.91 76.84 -31.88
CA MET A 479 21.69 77.98 -31.41
C MET A 479 22.18 78.83 -32.56
N GLN A 480 22.65 78.24 -33.66
CA GLN A 480 23.03 78.97 -34.89
C GLN A 480 21.89 79.71 -35.51
N ALA A 481 20.74 79.08 -35.61
CA ALA A 481 19.54 79.68 -36.12
C ALA A 481 19.08 80.90 -35.30
N LEU A 482 19.12 80.75 -33.98
CA LEU A 482 18.78 81.79 -33.02
C LEU A 482 19.74 82.99 -33.10
N VAL A 483 21.02 82.74 -33.23
CA VAL A 483 22.04 83.75 -33.43
C VAL A 483 21.83 84.48 -34.77
N ALA A 484 21.53 83.74 -35.82
CA ALA A 484 21.23 84.31 -37.14
C ALA A 484 20.04 85.23 -37.10
N VAL A 485 18.94 84.83 -36.38
CA VAL A 485 17.74 85.69 -36.21
C VAL A 485 18.06 86.95 -35.42
N ILE A 486 18.85 86.83 -34.32
CA ILE A 486 19.24 88.02 -33.54
C ILE A 486 20.13 88.96 -34.37
N CYS A 487 21.12 88.43 -35.06
CA CYS A 487 21.97 89.21 -35.92
C CYS A 487 21.17 89.87 -37.06
N GLY A 488 20.21 89.13 -37.67
CA GLY A 488 19.31 89.63 -38.63
C GLY A 488 18.44 90.82 -38.15
N ALA A 489 17.88 90.62 -36.91
CA ALA A 489 17.08 91.70 -36.29
C ALA A 489 17.93 92.91 -35.94
N LEU A 490 19.14 92.73 -35.41
CA LEU A 490 20.04 93.86 -35.16
C LEU A 490 20.53 94.56 -36.44
N THR A 491 20.82 93.81 -37.48
CA THR A 491 21.16 94.41 -38.78
C THR A 491 19.96 95.18 -39.42
N LEU A 492 18.78 94.62 -39.27
CA LEU A 492 17.58 95.27 -39.73
C LEU A 492 17.30 96.56 -38.94
N GLU A 493 17.42 96.52 -37.66
CA GLU A 493 17.32 97.71 -36.79
C GLU A 493 18.38 98.78 -37.15
N TRP A 494 19.60 98.32 -37.33
CA TRP A 494 20.68 99.30 -37.78
C TRP A 494 20.38 99.88 -39.11
N LEU A 495 19.83 99.07 -40.10
CA LEU A 495 19.46 99.51 -41.41
C LEU A 495 18.34 100.55 -41.38
N ILE A 496 17.31 100.22 -40.55
CA ILE A 496 16.13 101.12 -40.34
C ILE A 496 16.60 102.43 -39.68
N ARG A 497 17.39 102.36 -38.64
CA ARG A 497 17.98 103.58 -38.03
C ARG A 497 18.78 104.41 -39.01
N ARG A 498 19.56 103.80 -39.91
CA ARG A 498 20.33 104.42 -40.88
C ARG A 498 19.49 105.08 -42.01
N LEU A 499 18.42 104.41 -42.49
CA LEU A 499 17.48 104.86 -43.46
C LEU A 499 16.62 106.07 -42.97
N VAL A 500 16.25 106.01 -41.72
CA VAL A 500 15.42 107.06 -41.11
C VAL A 500 16.23 108.17 -40.46
N ARG A 501 17.52 108.18 -40.62
CA ARG A 501 18.47 109.19 -40.05
C ARG A 501 18.27 109.44 -38.52
N LEU A 502 17.88 108.42 -37.85
CA LEU A 502 17.93 108.39 -36.34
C LEU A 502 19.36 107.96 -35.98
N ALA A 503 20.27 108.86 -35.95
CA ALA A 503 21.60 108.60 -35.47
C ALA A 503 21.64 108.71 -34.01
#